data_46a4e793192cbe7f454caa245913e1da
#
_entry.id   46a4e793192cbe7f454caa245913e1da
#
_cell.length_a   1.000
_cell.length_b   1.000
_cell.length_c   1.000
_cell.angle_alpha   90.00
_cell.angle_beta   90.00
_cell.angle_gamma   90.00
#
_symmetry.space_group_name_H-M   'P 1'
#
loop_
_entity.id
_entity.type
_entity.pdbx_description
1 polymer ?
#
loop_
_entity_poly.entity_id
_entity_poly.type
_entity_poly.pdbx_seq_one_letter_code
_entity_poly.pdbx_strand_id
1 'polypeptide(L)'
;MTGRGLSGPRLVVAAAAGVLALVGAILATPHPGESELRVTLRVTALVSATFFLAAFTASAWQRLRPTPTTRWLLQNRRYLGLSFAASHLAHGLTILALARRLPGGWAAFPAPTLAGGGAGYAFIAAMAATSNDRAVAALGRWWHRLHTTGVYVLWFIFTFTYAGAAAVSPYHALLTTAFVAALGLRLAARFGARRALPAALAAMLLVPHVWEHADLYAAAMVAVGTR
;
A
#
# COMPACT_ATOMS: atom_id res chain seq x y z
N MET A 1 -3.62 33.33 5.28
CA MET A 1 -2.22 32.94 5.06
C MET A 1 -2.24 31.62 4.29
N THR A 2 -2.18 31.63 2.98
CA THR A 2 -2.10 30.46 2.12
C THR A 2 -0.66 29.96 2.17
N GLY A 3 -0.38 29.07 3.12
CA GLY A 3 0.91 28.42 3.21
C GLY A 3 1.24 27.69 1.89
N ARG A 4 2.42 27.95 1.35
CA ARG A 4 3.01 27.26 0.19
C ARG A 4 3.36 25.80 0.55
N GLY A 5 2.42 25.06 1.15
CA GLY A 5 2.60 23.63 1.46
C GLY A 5 2.64 22.79 0.18
N LEU A 6 3.34 21.67 0.22
CA LEU A 6 3.34 20.68 -0.84
C LEU A 6 1.90 20.25 -1.14
N SER A 7 1.42 20.47 -2.36
CA SER A 7 0.08 20.11 -2.80
C SER A 7 0.03 19.91 -4.32
N GLY A 8 -1.00 19.23 -4.80
CA GLY A 8 -1.19 19.02 -6.22
C GLY A 8 -0.05 18.20 -6.87
N PRO A 9 0.29 18.45 -8.14
CA PRO A 9 1.35 17.71 -8.83
C PRO A 9 2.73 17.80 -8.16
N ARG A 10 3.01 18.91 -7.46
CA ARG A 10 4.28 19.08 -6.72
C ARG A 10 4.45 18.04 -5.63
N LEU A 11 3.37 17.56 -5.01
CA LEU A 11 3.41 16.46 -4.04
C LEU A 11 3.91 15.17 -4.69
N VAL A 12 3.43 14.84 -5.89
CA VAL A 12 3.85 13.64 -6.63
C VAL A 12 5.34 13.72 -7.00
N VAL A 13 5.77 14.86 -7.52
CA VAL A 13 7.17 15.08 -7.89
C VAL A 13 8.08 14.96 -6.66
N ALA A 14 7.71 15.62 -5.56
CA ALA A 14 8.50 15.55 -4.32
C ALA A 14 8.53 14.11 -3.73
N ALA A 15 7.39 13.40 -3.78
CA ALA A 15 7.32 12.01 -3.34
C ALA A 15 8.21 11.10 -4.20
N ALA A 16 8.14 11.23 -5.53
CA ALA A 16 8.97 10.45 -6.46
C ALA A 16 10.47 10.75 -6.26
N ALA A 17 10.85 12.03 -6.17
CA ALA A 17 12.22 12.42 -5.90
C ALA A 17 12.73 11.91 -4.55
N GLY A 18 11.90 12.00 -3.50
CA GLY A 18 12.23 11.47 -2.18
C GLY A 18 12.43 9.95 -2.19
N VAL A 19 11.58 9.21 -2.89
CA VAL A 19 11.72 7.75 -3.05
C VAL A 19 13.00 7.40 -3.80
N LEU A 20 13.31 8.10 -4.89
CA LEU A 20 14.54 7.86 -5.66
C LEU A 20 15.79 8.18 -4.84
N ALA A 21 15.80 9.28 -4.10
CA ALA A 21 16.90 9.65 -3.21
C ALA A 21 17.08 8.59 -2.10
N LEU A 22 15.99 8.13 -1.50
CA LEU A 22 15.99 7.11 -0.46
C LEU A 22 16.53 5.77 -1.00
N VAL A 23 16.05 5.32 -2.15
CA VAL A 23 16.54 4.11 -2.82
C VAL A 23 18.03 4.25 -3.16
N GLY A 24 18.43 5.38 -3.72
CA GLY A 24 19.85 5.66 -4.03
C GLY A 24 20.73 5.60 -2.78
N ALA A 25 20.28 6.20 -1.67
CA ALA A 25 21.02 6.16 -0.40
C ALA A 25 21.16 4.73 0.15
N ILE A 26 20.08 3.92 0.10
CA ILE A 26 20.12 2.53 0.55
C ILE A 26 21.10 1.71 -0.31
N LEU A 27 21.04 1.87 -1.64
CA LEU A 27 21.90 1.11 -2.55
C LEU A 27 23.38 1.54 -2.47
N ALA A 28 23.66 2.76 -2.01
CA ALA A 28 25.00 3.28 -1.81
C ALA A 28 25.60 2.94 -0.43
N THR A 29 24.82 2.41 0.50
CA THR A 29 25.26 2.15 1.88
C THR A 29 25.36 0.63 2.10
N PRO A 30 26.48 0.12 2.65
CA PRO A 30 26.59 -1.30 3.02
C PRO A 30 25.59 -1.67 4.14
N HIS A 31 24.95 -2.82 4.03
CA HIS A 31 24.03 -3.37 5.02
C HIS A 31 24.54 -4.73 5.51
N PRO A 32 25.31 -4.78 6.61
CA PRO A 32 25.84 -6.04 7.12
C PRO A 32 24.73 -7.05 7.41
N GLY A 33 24.85 -8.25 6.85
CA GLY A 33 23.90 -9.35 7.09
C GLY A 33 22.62 -9.32 6.26
N GLU A 34 22.41 -8.27 5.43
CA GLU A 34 21.25 -8.21 4.56
C GLU A 34 21.57 -7.55 3.21
N SER A 35 20.95 -8.01 2.12
CA SER A 35 21.15 -7.38 0.82
C SER A 35 20.42 -6.03 0.74
N GLU A 36 21.03 -5.05 0.07
CA GLU A 36 20.48 -3.71 -0.15
C GLU A 36 19.11 -3.75 -0.83
N LEU A 37 18.88 -4.75 -1.71
CA LEU A 37 17.58 -4.93 -2.35
C LEU A 37 16.47 -5.32 -1.37
N ARG A 38 16.78 -6.10 -0.34
CA ARG A 38 15.78 -6.46 0.69
C ARG A 38 15.43 -5.27 1.57
N VAL A 39 16.44 -4.47 1.96
CA VAL A 39 16.21 -3.21 2.67
C VAL A 39 15.37 -2.27 1.83
N THR A 40 15.71 -2.12 0.53
CA THR A 40 14.96 -1.30 -0.42
C THR A 40 13.50 -1.76 -0.54
N LEU A 41 13.25 -3.08 -0.61
CA LEU A 41 11.89 -3.63 -0.66
C LEU A 41 11.07 -3.24 0.57
N ARG A 42 11.62 -3.42 1.77
CA ARG A 42 10.90 -3.05 3.02
C ARG A 42 10.59 -1.56 3.08
N VAL A 43 11.57 -0.73 2.76
CA VAL A 43 11.43 0.72 2.84
C VAL A 43 10.45 1.23 1.78
N THR A 44 10.55 0.78 0.54
CA THR A 44 9.61 1.17 -0.52
C THR A 44 8.19 0.67 -0.27
N ALA A 45 8.02 -0.53 0.33
CA ALA A 45 6.73 -1.04 0.77
C ALA A 45 6.11 -0.14 1.86
N LEU A 46 6.91 0.27 2.87
CA LEU A 46 6.45 1.17 3.93
C LEU A 46 6.02 2.54 3.41
N VAL A 47 6.83 3.13 2.54
CA VAL A 47 6.51 4.43 1.91
C VAL A 47 5.22 4.32 1.10
N SER A 48 5.08 3.25 0.30
CA SER A 48 3.86 2.97 -0.47
C SER A 48 2.64 2.79 0.43
N ALA A 49 2.76 1.98 1.49
CA ALA A 49 1.69 1.77 2.47
C ALA A 49 1.24 3.09 3.12
N THR A 50 2.18 3.97 3.45
CA THR A 50 1.89 5.29 4.04
C THR A 50 1.08 6.16 3.10
N PHE A 51 1.49 6.31 1.82
CA PHE A 51 0.73 7.07 0.84
C PHE A 51 -0.64 6.46 0.55
N PHE A 52 -0.71 5.13 0.46
CA PHE A 52 -1.97 4.42 0.28
C PHE A 52 -2.93 4.69 1.44
N LEU A 53 -2.50 4.49 2.69
CA LEU A 53 -3.32 4.72 3.88
C LEU A 53 -3.79 6.17 3.98
N ALA A 54 -2.93 7.14 3.68
CA ALA A 54 -3.30 8.55 3.65
C ALA A 54 -4.41 8.82 2.60
N ALA A 55 -4.27 8.31 1.37
CA ALA A 55 -5.28 8.44 0.33
C ALA A 55 -6.57 7.68 0.66
N PHE A 56 -6.44 6.46 1.21
CA PHE A 56 -7.55 5.57 1.55
C PHE A 56 -8.43 6.15 2.65
N THR A 57 -7.84 6.77 3.67
CA THR A 57 -8.57 7.28 4.85
C THR A 57 -8.99 8.74 4.73
N ALA A 58 -8.48 9.51 3.76
CA ALA A 58 -8.67 10.96 3.64
C ALA A 58 -10.13 11.42 3.77
N SER A 59 -11.05 10.78 3.06
CA SER A 59 -12.49 11.13 3.11
C SER A 59 -13.15 10.74 4.43
N ALA A 60 -12.72 9.66 5.05
CA ALA A 60 -13.25 9.21 6.33
C ALA A 60 -12.81 10.17 7.46
N TRP A 61 -11.53 10.52 7.49
CA TRP A 61 -11.01 11.51 8.44
C TRP A 61 -11.72 12.85 8.32
N GLN A 62 -11.88 13.37 7.10
CA GLN A 62 -12.58 14.66 6.90
C GLN A 62 -14.02 14.61 7.35
N ARG A 63 -14.70 13.48 7.18
CA ARG A 63 -16.11 13.31 7.60
C ARG A 63 -16.26 13.20 9.12
N LEU A 64 -15.35 12.46 9.79
CA LEU A 64 -15.42 12.20 11.23
C LEU A 64 -14.83 13.35 12.06
N ARG A 65 -13.76 13.97 11.58
CA ARG A 65 -13.05 15.03 12.29
C ARG A 65 -12.54 16.07 11.30
N PRO A 66 -13.38 17.03 10.90
CA PRO A 66 -12.99 18.09 9.97
C PRO A 66 -11.97 19.04 10.63
N THR A 67 -10.73 19.00 10.11
CA THR A 67 -9.62 19.86 10.52
C THR A 67 -8.91 20.40 9.27
N PRO A 68 -8.03 21.42 9.39
CA PRO A 68 -7.22 21.85 8.25
C PRO A 68 -6.40 20.71 7.62
N THR A 69 -5.83 19.84 8.45
CA THR A 69 -5.04 18.68 8.00
C THR A 69 -5.88 17.66 7.23
N THR A 70 -7.06 17.29 7.75
CA THR A 70 -7.94 16.32 7.07
C THR A 70 -8.53 16.91 5.79
N ARG A 71 -8.75 18.21 5.73
CA ARG A 71 -9.13 18.94 4.52
C ARG A 71 -8.01 18.88 3.47
N TRP A 72 -6.77 19.13 3.89
CA TRP A 72 -5.61 19.01 3.01
C TRP A 72 -5.47 17.58 2.45
N LEU A 73 -5.61 16.54 3.28
CA LEU A 73 -5.60 15.13 2.85
C LEU A 73 -6.66 14.86 1.78
N LEU A 74 -7.89 15.34 2.00
CA LEU A 74 -8.99 15.14 1.06
C LEU A 74 -8.74 15.87 -0.27
N GLN A 75 -8.28 17.12 -0.23
CA GLN A 75 -7.94 17.90 -1.41
C GLN A 75 -6.80 17.30 -2.22
N ASN A 76 -5.84 16.66 -1.56
CA ASN A 76 -4.68 16.03 -2.18
C ASN A 76 -4.84 14.51 -2.40
N ARG A 77 -6.03 13.94 -2.17
CA ARG A 77 -6.27 12.50 -2.25
C ARG A 77 -5.82 11.88 -3.60
N ARG A 78 -6.09 12.56 -4.73
CA ARG A 78 -5.65 12.15 -6.07
C ARG A 78 -4.12 12.07 -6.13
N TYR A 79 -3.45 13.09 -5.64
CA TYR A 79 -1.98 13.19 -5.69
C TYR A 79 -1.30 12.26 -4.71
N LEU A 80 -1.91 12.00 -3.55
CA LEU A 80 -1.47 10.95 -2.62
C LEU A 80 -1.57 9.56 -3.28
N GLY A 81 -2.65 9.29 -4.02
CA GLY A 81 -2.80 8.06 -4.79
C GLY A 81 -1.76 7.92 -5.91
N LEU A 82 -1.43 9.01 -6.60
CA LEU A 82 -0.36 9.03 -7.61
C LEU A 82 1.04 8.89 -6.97
N SER A 83 1.26 9.47 -5.79
CA SER A 83 2.50 9.29 -5.02
C SER A 83 2.65 7.85 -4.56
N PHE A 84 1.54 7.20 -4.16
CA PHE A 84 1.49 5.78 -3.91
C PHE A 84 1.91 4.98 -5.15
N ALA A 85 1.33 5.25 -6.32
CA ALA A 85 1.67 4.55 -7.55
C ALA A 85 3.15 4.71 -7.92
N ALA A 86 3.71 5.92 -7.80
CA ALA A 86 5.11 6.19 -8.06
C ALA A 86 6.05 5.44 -7.09
N SER A 87 5.76 5.46 -5.78
CA SER A 87 6.54 4.73 -4.78
C SER A 87 6.43 3.22 -4.95
N HIS A 88 5.24 2.72 -5.32
CA HIS A 88 5.03 1.30 -5.56
C HIS A 88 5.65 0.80 -6.86
N LEU A 89 5.82 1.68 -7.86
CA LEU A 89 6.62 1.38 -9.05
C LEU A 89 8.09 1.12 -8.67
N ALA A 90 8.69 1.94 -7.81
CA ALA A 90 10.04 1.71 -7.30
C ALA A 90 10.13 0.37 -6.55
N HIS A 91 9.11 0.02 -5.76
CA HIS A 91 8.99 -1.29 -5.11
C HIS A 91 8.97 -2.43 -6.14
N GLY A 92 8.16 -2.34 -7.19
CA GLY A 92 8.08 -3.34 -8.26
C GLY A 92 9.38 -3.51 -9.03
N LEU A 93 10.09 -2.40 -9.33
CA LEU A 93 11.41 -2.45 -9.95
C LEU A 93 12.43 -3.15 -9.05
N THR A 94 12.33 -2.98 -7.73
CA THR A 94 13.18 -3.68 -6.76
C THR A 94 12.86 -5.18 -6.70
N ILE A 95 11.56 -5.57 -6.77
CA ILE A 95 11.16 -6.98 -6.91
C ILE A 95 11.77 -7.60 -8.17
N LEU A 96 11.68 -6.89 -9.30
CA LEU A 96 12.26 -7.34 -10.56
C LEU A 96 13.78 -7.51 -10.46
N ALA A 97 14.48 -6.56 -9.83
CA ALA A 97 15.92 -6.66 -9.61
C ALA A 97 16.28 -7.83 -8.68
N LEU A 98 15.51 -8.06 -7.62
CA LEU A 98 15.70 -9.19 -6.72
C LEU A 98 15.45 -10.54 -7.43
N ALA A 99 14.36 -10.65 -8.19
CA ALA A 99 14.04 -11.86 -8.96
C ALA A 99 15.17 -12.26 -9.92
N ARG A 100 15.85 -11.28 -10.52
CA ARG A 100 17.00 -11.54 -11.41
C ARG A 100 18.25 -12.04 -10.68
N ARG A 101 18.36 -11.80 -9.38
CA ARG A 101 19.50 -12.23 -8.55
C ARG A 101 19.25 -13.54 -7.78
N LEU A 102 17.98 -13.94 -7.60
CA LEU A 102 17.66 -15.17 -6.87
C LEU A 102 17.89 -16.41 -7.73
N PRO A 103 18.43 -17.49 -7.15
CA PRO A 103 18.41 -18.80 -7.77
C PRO A 103 16.95 -19.21 -8.05
N GLY A 104 16.64 -19.60 -9.29
CA GLY A 104 15.28 -19.92 -9.73
C GLY A 104 14.47 -18.71 -10.20
N GLY A 105 14.98 -17.47 -10.06
CA GLY A 105 14.31 -16.27 -10.59
C GLY A 105 12.89 -16.09 -10.06
N TRP A 106 11.92 -15.94 -10.95
CA TRP A 106 10.50 -15.81 -10.59
C TRP A 106 9.91 -17.05 -9.92
N ALA A 107 10.44 -18.24 -10.18
CA ALA A 107 10.00 -19.48 -9.53
C ALA A 107 10.32 -19.54 -8.03
N ALA A 108 11.17 -18.63 -7.53
CA ALA A 108 11.43 -18.50 -6.10
C ALA A 108 10.26 -17.82 -5.34
N PHE A 109 9.28 -17.23 -6.06
CA PHE A 109 8.13 -16.58 -5.44
C PHE A 109 6.90 -17.51 -5.49
N PRO A 110 6.12 -17.64 -4.41
CA PRO A 110 4.88 -18.42 -4.41
C PRO A 110 3.89 -17.91 -5.45
N ALA A 111 3.21 -18.83 -6.15
CA ALA A 111 2.24 -18.48 -7.18
C ALA A 111 1.13 -17.53 -6.69
N PRO A 112 0.56 -17.68 -5.47
CA PRO A 112 -0.41 -16.71 -4.94
C PRO A 112 0.16 -15.30 -4.77
N THR A 113 1.45 -15.18 -4.39
CA THR A 113 2.13 -13.88 -4.27
C THR A 113 2.27 -13.21 -5.64
N LEU A 114 2.64 -13.97 -6.67
CA LEU A 114 2.74 -13.45 -8.03
C LEU A 114 1.39 -13.05 -8.59
N ALA A 115 0.35 -13.85 -8.38
CA ALA A 115 -1.01 -13.55 -8.83
C ALA A 115 -1.58 -12.30 -8.12
N GLY A 116 -1.48 -12.24 -6.79
CA GLY A 116 -1.95 -11.11 -6.00
C GLY A 116 -1.17 -9.83 -6.33
N GLY A 117 0.17 -9.92 -6.38
CA GLY A 117 1.02 -8.79 -6.77
C GLY A 117 0.72 -8.30 -8.18
N GLY A 118 0.60 -9.20 -9.15
CA GLY A 118 0.27 -8.88 -10.54
C GLY A 118 -1.09 -8.17 -10.66
N ALA A 119 -2.12 -8.70 -9.98
CA ALA A 119 -3.43 -8.05 -9.91
C ALA A 119 -3.33 -6.65 -9.27
N GLY A 120 -2.56 -6.50 -8.19
CA GLY A 120 -2.31 -5.22 -7.54
C GLY A 120 -1.68 -4.21 -8.50
N TYR A 121 -0.61 -4.58 -9.21
CA TYR A 121 0.03 -3.71 -10.19
C TYR A 121 -0.90 -3.35 -11.35
N ALA A 122 -1.75 -4.26 -11.82
CA ALA A 122 -2.74 -3.98 -12.86
C ALA A 122 -3.74 -2.90 -12.40
N PHE A 123 -4.26 -3.01 -11.17
CA PHE A 123 -5.14 -1.97 -10.60
C PHE A 123 -4.41 -0.64 -10.39
N ILE A 124 -3.18 -0.66 -9.88
CA ILE A 124 -2.37 0.55 -9.70
C ILE A 124 -2.17 1.27 -11.03
N ALA A 125 -1.76 0.54 -12.06
CA ALA A 125 -1.54 1.11 -13.40
C ALA A 125 -2.83 1.69 -14.00
N ALA A 126 -3.94 0.94 -13.96
CA ALA A 126 -5.23 1.39 -14.47
C ALA A 126 -5.74 2.64 -13.72
N MET A 127 -5.64 2.65 -12.38
CA MET A 127 -6.07 3.79 -11.57
C MET A 127 -5.17 5.00 -11.77
N ALA A 128 -3.85 4.84 -11.88
CA ALA A 128 -2.92 5.94 -12.14
C ALA A 128 -3.15 6.56 -13.53
N ALA A 129 -3.30 5.73 -14.57
CA ALA A 129 -3.57 6.18 -15.94
C ALA A 129 -4.90 6.96 -16.05
N THR A 130 -5.89 6.61 -15.23
CA THR A 130 -7.22 7.24 -15.22
C THR A 130 -7.38 8.32 -14.15
N SER A 131 -6.31 8.70 -13.44
CA SER A 131 -6.34 9.75 -12.39
C SER A 131 -6.22 11.16 -12.96
N ASN A 132 -7.06 11.48 -13.96
CA ASN A 132 -7.16 12.80 -14.59
C ASN A 132 -8.60 13.14 -14.96
N ASP A 133 -8.88 14.42 -15.19
CA ASP A 133 -10.25 14.90 -15.40
C ASP A 133 -10.84 14.42 -16.73
N ARG A 134 -10.01 14.23 -17.77
CA ARG A 134 -10.45 13.66 -19.06
C ARG A 134 -10.94 12.22 -18.88
N ALA A 135 -10.22 11.40 -18.15
CA ALA A 135 -10.62 10.03 -17.86
C ALA A 135 -11.89 9.97 -16.99
N VAL A 136 -12.02 10.86 -16.01
CA VAL A 136 -13.26 10.98 -15.20
C VAL A 136 -14.45 11.27 -16.11
N ALA A 137 -14.35 12.25 -17.01
CA ALA A 137 -15.41 12.61 -17.93
C ALA A 137 -15.72 11.47 -18.95
N ALA A 138 -14.69 10.84 -19.51
CA ALA A 138 -14.86 9.79 -20.52
C ALA A 138 -15.42 8.49 -19.96
N LEU A 139 -14.98 8.07 -18.79
CA LEU A 139 -15.36 6.79 -18.17
C LEU A 139 -16.62 6.89 -17.29
N GLY A 140 -16.98 8.08 -16.78
CA GLY A 140 -18.16 8.31 -15.96
C GLY A 140 -18.30 7.30 -14.81
N ARG A 141 -19.41 6.54 -14.81
CA ARG A 141 -19.67 5.50 -13.77
C ARG A 141 -18.61 4.42 -13.70
N TRP A 142 -17.94 4.10 -14.78
CA TRP A 142 -16.89 3.07 -14.83
C TRP A 142 -15.62 3.55 -14.11
N TRP A 143 -15.31 4.84 -14.16
CA TRP A 143 -14.25 5.43 -13.36
C TRP A 143 -14.48 5.19 -11.87
N HIS A 144 -15.68 5.46 -11.38
CA HIS A 144 -16.05 5.21 -9.98
C HIS A 144 -15.93 3.73 -9.60
N ARG A 145 -16.38 2.82 -10.47
CA ARG A 145 -16.27 1.37 -10.24
C ARG A 145 -14.81 0.95 -10.17
N LEU A 146 -13.98 1.33 -11.15
CA LEU A 146 -12.56 1.02 -11.18
C LEU A 146 -11.85 1.49 -9.90
N HIS A 147 -12.00 2.77 -9.56
CA HIS A 147 -11.32 3.35 -8.40
C HIS A 147 -11.87 2.82 -7.07
N THR A 148 -13.16 2.54 -6.96
CA THR A 148 -13.72 1.96 -5.74
C THR A 148 -13.28 0.51 -5.57
N THR A 149 -13.41 -0.32 -6.60
CA THR A 149 -12.94 -1.72 -6.56
C THR A 149 -11.44 -1.78 -6.33
N GLY A 150 -10.66 -1.00 -7.09
CA GLY A 150 -9.21 -1.00 -7.00
C GLY A 150 -8.68 -0.65 -5.61
N VAL A 151 -9.23 0.37 -4.94
CA VAL A 151 -8.75 0.70 -3.57
C VAL A 151 -9.06 -0.39 -2.56
N TYR A 152 -10.17 -1.15 -2.70
CA TYR A 152 -10.47 -2.26 -1.80
C TYR A 152 -9.68 -3.51 -2.14
N VAL A 153 -9.42 -3.79 -3.42
CA VAL A 153 -8.52 -4.88 -3.84
C VAL A 153 -7.11 -4.62 -3.31
N LEU A 154 -6.59 -3.40 -3.47
CA LEU A 154 -5.28 -3.03 -2.94
C LEU A 154 -5.24 -3.09 -1.41
N TRP A 155 -6.28 -2.59 -0.74
CA TRP A 155 -6.40 -2.72 0.71
C TRP A 155 -6.33 -4.19 1.15
N PHE A 156 -7.06 -5.07 0.48
CA PHE A 156 -7.05 -6.51 0.75
C PHE A 156 -5.65 -7.10 0.54
N ILE A 157 -5.02 -6.87 -0.61
CA ILE A 157 -3.68 -7.38 -0.92
C ILE A 157 -2.67 -6.92 0.15
N PHE A 158 -2.63 -5.64 0.49
CA PHE A 158 -1.73 -5.13 1.52
C PHE A 158 -2.00 -5.75 2.90
N THR A 159 -3.27 -5.81 3.30
CA THR A 159 -3.66 -6.38 4.60
C THR A 159 -3.19 -7.82 4.72
N PHE A 160 -3.45 -8.64 3.69
CA PHE A 160 -3.04 -10.05 3.68
C PHE A 160 -1.53 -10.21 3.62
N THR A 161 -0.84 -9.40 2.81
CA THR A 161 0.63 -9.44 2.72
C THR A 161 1.27 -9.16 4.08
N TYR A 162 0.80 -8.16 4.82
CA TYR A 162 1.35 -7.86 6.15
C TYR A 162 0.87 -8.84 7.21
N ALA A 163 -0.37 -9.31 7.15
CA ALA A 163 -0.92 -10.28 8.10
C ALA A 163 -0.13 -11.60 8.09
N GLY A 164 0.32 -12.06 6.92
CA GLY A 164 1.07 -13.30 6.78
C GLY A 164 2.36 -13.41 7.62
N ALA A 165 2.96 -12.28 8.02
CA ALA A 165 4.15 -12.26 8.86
C ALA A 165 3.94 -11.52 10.20
N ALA A 166 2.69 -11.16 10.54
CA ALA A 166 2.39 -10.34 11.72
C ALA A 166 2.72 -11.05 13.05
N ALA A 167 2.63 -12.39 13.10
CA ALA A 167 2.97 -13.17 14.30
C ALA A 167 4.45 -13.15 14.64
N VAL A 168 5.31 -13.05 13.64
CA VAL A 168 6.77 -13.17 13.80
C VAL A 168 7.51 -11.83 13.64
N SER A 169 6.78 -10.76 13.29
CA SER A 169 7.38 -9.45 13.05
C SER A 169 6.51 -8.31 13.56
N PRO A 170 6.97 -7.54 14.58
CA PRO A 170 6.24 -6.38 15.08
C PRO A 170 5.94 -5.33 14.00
N TYR A 171 6.82 -5.17 13.02
CA TYR A 171 6.62 -4.28 11.87
C TYR A 171 5.38 -4.70 11.05
N HIS A 172 5.24 -6.01 10.76
CA HIS A 172 4.09 -6.53 10.01
C HIS A 172 2.81 -6.45 10.82
N ALA A 173 2.87 -6.73 12.14
CA ALA A 173 1.73 -6.59 13.04
C ALA A 173 1.22 -5.14 13.09
N LEU A 174 2.14 -4.16 13.19
CA LEU A 174 1.80 -2.73 13.18
C LEU A 174 1.09 -2.32 11.88
N LEU A 175 1.62 -2.74 10.73
CA LEU A 175 1.03 -2.41 9.44
C LEU A 175 -0.32 -3.11 9.24
N THR A 176 -0.45 -4.38 9.61
CA THR A 176 -1.73 -5.09 9.59
C THR A 176 -2.77 -4.33 10.41
N THR A 177 -2.42 -3.95 11.63
CA THR A 177 -3.30 -3.16 12.52
C THR A 177 -3.68 -1.82 11.88
N ALA A 178 -2.74 -1.13 11.24
CA ALA A 178 -3.01 0.14 10.56
C ALA A 178 -3.99 -0.02 9.38
N PHE A 179 -3.85 -1.09 8.58
CA PHE A 179 -4.76 -1.37 7.47
C PHE A 179 -6.16 -1.75 7.95
N VAL A 180 -6.27 -2.57 9.00
CA VAL A 180 -7.57 -2.93 9.62
C VAL A 180 -8.23 -1.71 10.24
N ALA A 181 -7.49 -0.89 10.98
CA ALA A 181 -7.99 0.36 11.54
C ALA A 181 -8.46 1.35 10.46
N ALA A 182 -7.75 1.42 9.32
CA ALA A 182 -8.13 2.25 8.19
C ALA A 182 -9.48 1.83 7.58
N LEU A 183 -9.75 0.53 7.49
CA LEU A 183 -11.07 0.03 7.08
C LEU A 183 -12.13 0.38 8.13
N GLY A 184 -11.85 0.11 9.41
CA GLY A 184 -12.74 0.46 10.52
C GLY A 184 -13.14 1.94 10.50
N LEU A 185 -12.16 2.83 10.27
CA LEU A 185 -12.40 4.26 10.13
C LEU A 185 -13.34 4.60 8.96
N ARG A 186 -13.17 3.94 7.80
CA ARG A 186 -14.06 4.14 6.64
C ARG A 186 -15.49 3.64 6.91
N LEU A 187 -15.62 2.49 7.57
CA LEU A 187 -16.92 1.94 7.98
C LEU A 187 -17.60 2.85 9.02
N ALA A 188 -16.86 3.35 10.01
CA ALA A 188 -17.35 4.29 10.99
C ALA A 188 -17.86 5.59 10.34
N ALA A 189 -17.12 6.12 9.37
CA ALA A 189 -17.52 7.31 8.63
C ALA A 189 -18.76 7.09 7.75
N ARG A 190 -19.02 5.86 7.30
CA ARG A 190 -20.15 5.52 6.43
C ARG A 190 -21.41 5.12 7.20
N PHE A 191 -21.27 4.31 8.25
CA PHE A 191 -22.38 3.65 8.95
C PHE A 191 -22.53 4.07 10.41
N GLY A 192 -21.64 4.92 10.93
CA GLY A 192 -21.54 5.28 12.34
C GLY A 192 -20.70 4.28 13.15
N ALA A 193 -20.06 4.76 14.23
CA ALA A 193 -19.11 3.99 15.01
C ALA A 193 -19.69 2.71 15.62
N ARG A 194 -20.95 2.73 16.04
CA ARG A 194 -21.62 1.56 16.66
C ARG A 194 -21.74 0.36 15.71
N ARG A 195 -21.87 0.57 14.39
CA ARG A 195 -21.97 -0.48 13.37
C ARG A 195 -20.61 -0.86 12.77
N ALA A 196 -19.62 0.03 12.88
CA ALA A 196 -18.30 -0.19 12.35
C ALA A 196 -17.47 -1.16 13.18
N LEU A 197 -17.65 -1.17 14.52
CA LEU A 197 -16.88 -1.99 15.43
C LEU A 197 -17.05 -3.50 15.16
N PRO A 198 -18.28 -4.05 15.05
CA PRO A 198 -18.46 -5.47 14.72
C PRO A 198 -17.89 -5.84 13.36
N ALA A 199 -18.01 -4.98 12.34
CA ALA A 199 -17.47 -5.25 11.02
C ALA A 199 -15.93 -5.23 10.99
N ALA A 200 -15.30 -4.34 11.75
CA ALA A 200 -13.84 -4.30 11.91
C ALA A 200 -13.35 -5.54 12.69
N LEU A 201 -14.06 -5.94 13.75
CA LEU A 201 -13.77 -7.16 14.51
C LEU A 201 -13.96 -8.41 13.65
N ALA A 202 -15.03 -8.50 12.84
CA ALA A 202 -15.24 -9.59 11.91
C ALA A 202 -14.11 -9.67 10.86
N ALA A 203 -13.64 -8.53 10.34
CA ALA A 203 -12.49 -8.47 9.46
C ALA A 203 -11.20 -8.94 10.18
N MET A 204 -11.03 -8.60 11.46
CA MET A 204 -9.92 -9.11 12.28
C MET A 204 -10.01 -10.62 12.55
N LEU A 205 -11.21 -11.15 12.76
CA LEU A 205 -11.44 -12.58 13.02
C LEU A 205 -11.30 -13.44 11.76
N LEU A 206 -11.49 -12.85 10.57
CA LEU A 206 -11.21 -13.53 9.29
C LEU A 206 -9.70 -13.62 9.01
N VAL A 207 -8.88 -12.76 9.61
CA VAL A 207 -7.43 -12.81 9.51
C VAL A 207 -6.87 -14.15 10.06
N PRO A 208 -7.29 -14.72 11.21
CA PRO A 208 -6.75 -16.00 11.70
C PRO A 208 -7.04 -17.22 10.81
N HIS A 209 -8.17 -17.29 10.12
CA HIS A 209 -8.43 -18.39 9.17
C HIS A 209 -7.48 -18.37 7.96
N VAL A 210 -6.89 -17.22 7.67
CA VAL A 210 -5.79 -17.09 6.71
C VAL A 210 -4.47 -17.57 7.33
N TRP A 211 -4.41 -17.64 8.69
CA TRP A 211 -3.23 -18.09 9.43
C TRP A 211 -2.96 -19.60 9.30
N GLU A 212 -3.95 -20.43 9.10
CA GLU A 212 -3.73 -21.87 8.80
C GLU A 212 -2.96 -22.09 7.50
N HIS A 213 -2.95 -21.07 6.61
CA HIS A 213 -2.12 -21.07 5.40
C HIS A 213 -0.94 -20.08 5.50
N ALA A 214 -0.80 -19.33 6.60
CA ALA A 214 0.30 -18.40 6.83
C ALA A 214 1.64 -19.12 7.02
N ASP A 215 1.64 -20.37 7.46
CA ASP A 215 2.85 -21.19 7.53
C ASP A 215 3.51 -21.37 6.17
N LEU A 216 2.71 -21.45 5.10
CA LEU A 216 3.21 -21.47 3.72
C LEU A 216 3.76 -20.09 3.30
N TYR A 217 3.17 -18.98 3.77
CA TYR A 217 3.66 -17.63 3.51
C TYR A 217 4.88 -17.29 4.38
N ALA A 218 4.86 -17.65 5.65
CA ALA A 218 6.00 -17.46 6.57
C ALA A 218 7.20 -18.31 6.12
N ALA A 219 7.02 -19.56 5.76
CA ALA A 219 8.08 -20.42 5.21
C ALA A 219 8.65 -19.85 3.90
N ALA A 220 7.80 -19.33 3.00
CA ALA A 220 8.24 -18.71 1.77
C ALA A 220 8.97 -17.37 2.01
N MET A 221 8.51 -16.55 2.97
CA MET A 221 9.17 -15.29 3.34
C MET A 221 10.47 -15.52 4.09
N VAL A 222 10.54 -16.56 4.94
CA VAL A 222 11.77 -17.00 5.62
C VAL A 222 12.74 -17.60 4.60
N ALA A 223 12.30 -18.46 3.67
CA ALA A 223 13.14 -19.04 2.62
C ALA A 223 13.71 -17.97 1.67
N VAL A 224 12.98 -16.87 1.43
CA VAL A 224 13.47 -15.69 0.71
C VAL A 224 14.31 -14.79 1.66
N GLY A 225 14.19 -14.95 3.00
CA GLY A 225 14.83 -14.16 4.05
C GLY A 225 16.16 -14.67 4.61
N THR A 226 16.46 -15.95 4.47
CA THR A 226 17.57 -16.62 5.20
C THR A 226 18.68 -17.21 4.33
N ARG A 227 18.79 -16.81 3.06
CA ARG A 227 19.96 -17.18 2.25
C ARG A 227 20.60 -15.98 1.61
#